data_14c028a03a9a434656a66a89d59c9e86
#
_entry.id   14c028a03a9a434656a66a89d59c9e86
#
_cell.length_a   1.000
_cell.length_b   1.000
_cell.length_c   1.000
_cell.angle_alpha   90.00
_cell.angle_beta   90.00
_cell.angle_gamma   90.00
#
_symmetry.space_group_name_H-M   'P 1'
#
loop_
_entity.id
_entity.type
_entity.pdbx_description
1 polymer ?
#
loop_
_entity_poly.entity_id
_entity_poly.type
_entity_poly.pdbx_seq_one_letter_code
_entity_poly.pdbx_strand_id
1 'polypeptide(L)'
;FLDEQHFSFKSFMAAYKFYSQYALKTNDGSAYLETYEDRVAFNALYFANGDEELALALADEMIHQRYQPATPSFLNAGRKRRGELVSCFLTQVTDDMNSIGRSINSALQLSRIGGGVGITLSNLREAGAPIKGYEGAASGVVPVMKLFEDSFSYSNQLGQRQGAGVVYLNVFHPDIIAFLSAKKENADEKIRVKTLSLGVIVPDKFYELTRKNEDMYLFSPYSVEKEYGVPFSYVNITAEYDHLVANPNIRKQKIKARDLENEISKLQQESGYPYVINIDTANRENPIDGKIIMSNLCSEILQVQTPSVINGKQEYEVLGTDISCNLGSTNIVNLMQSPNFGQSVRTMTRALTFITDASDIDVVPPIQNGNKLNHTIGLGAMGLHTYLAKEQMEYGSEDSLDFTNIYFMLLNYWTLVESNNIARERKQVFHNFEKSAYADGTYFEKYVTGEFQPKSEKVKALFEGIFIPTAEDWNALKQAVMKDGLYHQNRLAVAPNGSISYINDTSASIHPITRMIEERQEKKIGKIYYPAPYLSNETIPYYTSAYDMDMRKVIDVYAMAQQHVDQGMSLTLFMRSEIPEGIYEWKTTTKQTTRDLNILRHYAFHKGIKSIYYVRTFTDDAEEIGSNQCESCVI
;
A
#
# COMPACT_ATOMS: atom_id res chain seq x y z
N PHE A 1 -32.14 13.07 -8.26
CA PHE A 1 -30.78 13.60 -8.47
C PHE A 1 -30.00 12.74 -9.44
N LEU A 2 -29.78 11.42 -9.14
CA LEU A 2 -28.96 10.55 -9.99
C LEU A 2 -29.56 10.36 -11.38
N ASP A 3 -30.88 10.21 -11.51
CA ASP A 3 -31.57 10.10 -12.81
C ASP A 3 -31.35 11.33 -13.70
N GLU A 4 -31.15 12.49 -13.12
CA GLU A 4 -30.91 13.75 -13.83
C GLU A 4 -29.47 13.87 -14.34
N GLN A 5 -28.54 13.07 -13.81
CA GLN A 5 -27.12 13.13 -14.21
C GLN A 5 -26.81 12.47 -15.54
N HIS A 6 -27.69 11.58 -16.04
CA HIS A 6 -27.56 10.88 -17.32
C HIS A 6 -26.17 10.21 -17.49
N PHE A 7 -25.72 9.46 -16.46
CA PHE A 7 -24.41 8.83 -16.48
C PHE A 7 -24.24 7.87 -17.67
N SER A 8 -23.06 7.90 -18.28
CA SER A 8 -22.66 6.91 -19.29
C SER A 8 -21.17 6.60 -19.15
N PHE A 9 -20.82 5.33 -19.29
CA PHE A 9 -19.41 4.93 -19.34
C PHE A 9 -18.74 5.49 -20.62
N LYS A 10 -17.52 5.98 -20.47
CA LYS A 10 -16.74 6.56 -21.59
C LYS A 10 -16.11 5.50 -22.49
N SER A 11 -15.96 4.27 -22.01
CA SER A 11 -15.36 3.17 -22.75
C SER A 11 -16.12 1.86 -22.56
N PHE A 12 -15.98 0.95 -23.54
CA PHE A 12 -16.49 -0.42 -23.44
C PHE A 12 -15.86 -1.15 -22.24
N MET A 13 -14.56 -0.95 -22.00
CA MET A 13 -13.84 -1.59 -20.89
C MET A 13 -14.44 -1.18 -19.54
N ALA A 14 -14.74 0.10 -19.34
CA ALA A 14 -15.36 0.60 -18.11
C ALA A 14 -16.71 -0.06 -17.84
N ALA A 15 -17.59 -0.08 -18.85
CA ALA A 15 -18.88 -0.75 -18.75
C ALA A 15 -18.74 -2.26 -18.50
N TYR A 16 -17.86 -2.91 -19.26
CA TYR A 16 -17.62 -4.35 -19.10
C TYR A 16 -17.11 -4.69 -17.70
N LYS A 17 -16.13 -3.96 -17.18
CA LYS A 17 -15.60 -4.19 -15.83
C LYS A 17 -16.66 -3.96 -14.75
N PHE A 18 -17.47 -2.92 -14.87
CA PHE A 18 -18.56 -2.68 -13.92
C PHE A 18 -19.56 -3.84 -13.92
N TYR A 19 -20.12 -4.19 -15.08
CA TYR A 19 -21.14 -5.23 -15.16
C TYR A 19 -20.61 -6.64 -14.88
N SER A 20 -19.37 -6.95 -15.28
CA SER A 20 -18.78 -8.28 -15.00
C SER A 20 -18.43 -8.49 -13.53
N GLN A 21 -17.94 -7.47 -12.83
CA GLN A 21 -17.33 -7.61 -11.50
C GLN A 21 -18.13 -6.97 -10.34
N TYR A 22 -18.88 -5.89 -10.60
CA TYR A 22 -19.48 -5.08 -9.51
C TYR A 22 -21.00 -5.10 -9.50
N ALA A 23 -21.66 -5.09 -10.64
CA ALA A 23 -23.12 -5.07 -10.69
C ALA A 23 -23.72 -6.31 -10.03
N LEU A 24 -24.75 -6.10 -9.22
CA LEU A 24 -25.53 -7.20 -8.63
C LEU A 24 -26.21 -8.00 -9.76
N LYS A 25 -26.17 -9.32 -9.62
CA LYS A 25 -26.75 -10.27 -10.59
C LYS A 25 -27.77 -11.16 -9.92
N THR A 26 -28.64 -11.77 -10.73
CA THR A 26 -29.45 -12.90 -10.29
C THR A 26 -28.55 -14.05 -9.83
N ASN A 27 -29.08 -14.95 -8.99
CA ASN A 27 -28.31 -16.08 -8.44
C ASN A 27 -27.72 -17.00 -9.54
N ASP A 28 -28.38 -17.09 -10.68
CA ASP A 28 -27.93 -17.86 -11.85
C ASP A 28 -26.99 -17.04 -12.78
N GLY A 29 -26.79 -15.76 -12.47
CA GLY A 29 -25.95 -14.85 -13.25
C GLY A 29 -26.54 -14.45 -14.61
N SER A 30 -27.82 -14.75 -14.87
CA SER A 30 -28.47 -14.52 -16.19
C SER A 30 -28.86 -13.06 -16.44
N ALA A 31 -29.05 -12.27 -15.37
CA ALA A 31 -29.47 -10.87 -15.49
C ALA A 31 -28.75 -9.98 -14.49
N TYR A 32 -28.52 -8.72 -14.88
CA TYR A 32 -28.03 -7.67 -14.00
C TYR A 32 -29.20 -6.99 -13.30
N LEU A 33 -29.04 -6.74 -12.00
CA LEU A 33 -30.05 -6.12 -11.13
C LEU A 33 -29.69 -4.70 -10.71
N GLU A 34 -28.52 -4.22 -11.06
CA GLU A 34 -28.04 -2.87 -10.77
C GLU A 34 -27.48 -2.21 -12.02
N THR A 35 -27.74 -0.92 -12.17
CA THR A 35 -26.99 0.01 -13.00
C THR A 35 -25.84 0.63 -12.19
N TYR A 36 -25.02 1.45 -12.83
CA TYR A 36 -23.96 2.18 -12.13
C TYR A 36 -24.55 3.20 -11.12
N GLU A 37 -25.61 3.89 -11.54
CA GLU A 37 -26.35 4.85 -10.71
C GLU A 37 -26.96 4.17 -9.48
N ASP A 38 -27.51 2.97 -9.63
CA ASP A 38 -28.03 2.19 -8.50
C ASP A 38 -26.89 1.86 -7.52
N ARG A 39 -25.72 1.42 -8.04
CA ARG A 39 -24.57 1.10 -7.19
C ARG A 39 -24.04 2.33 -6.46
N VAL A 40 -24.00 3.49 -7.12
CA VAL A 40 -23.66 4.78 -6.51
C VAL A 40 -24.67 5.15 -5.41
N ALA A 41 -25.97 5.02 -5.70
CA ALA A 41 -27.03 5.31 -4.71
C ALA A 41 -26.87 4.45 -3.46
N PHE A 42 -26.69 3.14 -3.61
CA PHE A 42 -26.52 2.22 -2.48
C PHE A 42 -25.28 2.54 -1.65
N ASN A 43 -24.16 2.86 -2.30
CA ASN A 43 -22.95 3.26 -1.59
C ASN A 43 -23.16 4.58 -0.84
N ALA A 44 -23.71 5.62 -1.48
CA ALA A 44 -23.91 6.93 -0.90
C ALA A 44 -24.84 6.88 0.32
N LEU A 45 -25.98 6.20 0.21
CA LEU A 45 -26.93 6.04 1.30
C LEU A 45 -26.33 5.23 2.46
N TYR A 46 -25.59 4.18 2.15
CA TYR A 46 -24.98 3.33 3.16
C TYR A 46 -23.89 4.06 3.95
N PHE A 47 -23.00 4.78 3.27
CA PHE A 47 -21.91 5.52 3.91
C PHE A 47 -22.41 6.75 4.67
N ALA A 48 -23.51 7.36 4.22
CA ALA A 48 -24.11 8.51 4.89
C ALA A 48 -24.86 8.16 6.19
N ASN A 49 -25.25 6.89 6.36
CA ASN A 49 -25.88 6.37 7.59
C ASN A 49 -27.04 7.22 8.13
N GLY A 50 -27.92 7.66 7.22
CA GLY A 50 -29.11 8.44 7.56
C GLY A 50 -28.94 9.97 7.44
N ASP A 51 -27.76 10.46 7.10
CA ASP A 51 -27.51 11.88 6.79
C ASP A 51 -27.81 12.15 5.30
N GLU A 52 -28.93 12.81 5.02
CA GLU A 52 -29.38 13.06 3.65
C GLU A 52 -28.45 14.02 2.88
N GLU A 53 -27.90 15.04 3.53
CA GLU A 53 -26.97 15.98 2.90
C GLU A 53 -25.67 15.28 2.52
N LEU A 54 -25.14 14.46 3.41
CA LEU A 54 -23.96 13.65 3.13
C LEU A 54 -24.23 12.62 2.03
N ALA A 55 -25.42 12.00 1.99
CA ALA A 55 -25.79 11.05 0.94
C ALA A 55 -25.78 11.71 -0.45
N LEU A 56 -26.36 12.91 -0.57
CA LEU A 56 -26.34 13.67 -1.82
C LEU A 56 -24.93 14.10 -2.21
N ALA A 57 -24.12 14.57 -1.27
CA ALA A 57 -22.73 14.94 -1.52
C ALA A 57 -21.90 13.73 -1.98
N LEU A 58 -22.05 12.57 -1.34
CA LEU A 58 -21.36 11.33 -1.73
C LEU A 58 -21.82 10.81 -3.11
N ALA A 59 -23.12 10.90 -3.39
CA ALA A 59 -23.66 10.54 -4.70
C ALA A 59 -23.07 11.44 -5.79
N ASP A 60 -22.94 12.74 -5.54
CA ASP A 60 -22.33 13.70 -6.47
C ASP A 60 -20.85 13.37 -6.71
N GLU A 61 -20.07 13.12 -5.67
CA GLU A 61 -18.66 12.76 -5.83
C GLU A 61 -18.46 11.45 -6.61
N MET A 62 -19.30 10.43 -6.38
CA MET A 62 -19.18 9.13 -7.03
C MET A 62 -19.75 9.11 -8.46
N ILE A 63 -20.89 9.78 -8.73
CA ILE A 63 -21.46 9.78 -10.08
C ILE A 63 -20.59 10.57 -11.07
N HIS A 64 -19.93 11.64 -10.60
CA HIS A 64 -18.93 12.38 -11.37
C HIS A 64 -17.55 11.72 -11.35
N GLN A 65 -17.45 10.55 -10.72
CA GLN A 65 -16.20 9.78 -10.62
C GLN A 65 -15.01 10.61 -10.10
N ARG A 66 -15.24 11.52 -9.16
CA ARG A 66 -14.19 12.22 -8.42
C ARG A 66 -13.65 11.37 -7.28
N TYR A 67 -14.50 10.52 -6.71
CA TYR A 67 -14.20 9.55 -5.67
C TYR A 67 -14.60 8.15 -6.08
N GLN A 68 -13.69 7.21 -5.87
CA GLN A 68 -13.95 5.78 -6.04
C GLN A 68 -13.64 5.05 -4.73
N PRO A 69 -14.64 4.46 -4.06
CA PRO A 69 -14.40 3.52 -2.97
C PRO A 69 -13.56 2.34 -3.45
N ALA A 70 -12.75 1.76 -2.58
CA ALA A 70 -12.03 0.54 -2.88
C ALA A 70 -12.99 -0.59 -3.28
N THR A 71 -12.51 -1.57 -4.04
CA THR A 71 -13.31 -2.69 -4.54
C THR A 71 -14.23 -3.32 -3.48
N PRO A 72 -13.76 -3.70 -2.26
CA PRO A 72 -14.65 -4.33 -1.28
C PRO A 72 -15.75 -3.40 -0.80
N SER A 73 -15.45 -2.15 -0.53
CA SER A 73 -16.45 -1.16 -0.09
C SER A 73 -17.48 -0.91 -1.18
N PHE A 74 -17.02 -0.67 -2.42
CA PHE A 74 -17.89 -0.40 -3.56
C PHE A 74 -18.79 -1.60 -3.88
N LEU A 75 -18.25 -2.81 -3.79
CA LEU A 75 -18.98 -4.05 -4.05
C LEU A 75 -20.01 -4.37 -2.97
N ASN A 76 -19.64 -4.20 -1.69
CA ASN A 76 -20.39 -4.77 -0.56
C ASN A 76 -21.32 -3.78 0.15
N ALA A 77 -21.13 -2.47 -0.01
CA ALA A 77 -21.95 -1.47 0.65
C ALA A 77 -23.44 -1.61 0.32
N GLY A 78 -24.27 -1.58 1.34
CA GLY A 78 -25.73 -1.63 1.20
C GLY A 78 -26.31 -2.99 0.77
N ARG A 79 -25.51 -4.05 0.63
CA ARG A 79 -25.98 -5.39 0.26
C ARG A 79 -26.32 -6.23 1.50
N LYS A 80 -27.41 -6.99 1.43
CA LYS A 80 -27.86 -7.88 2.52
C LYS A 80 -26.90 -9.04 2.76
N ARG A 81 -26.40 -9.65 1.67
CA ARG A 81 -25.35 -10.68 1.70
C ARG A 81 -24.09 -10.06 1.18
N ARG A 82 -23.17 -9.72 2.07
CA ARG A 82 -21.93 -9.04 1.71
C ARG A 82 -20.72 -9.68 2.37
N GLY A 83 -19.55 -9.51 1.75
CA GLY A 83 -18.27 -9.63 2.43
C GLY A 83 -17.98 -8.41 3.29
N GLU A 84 -16.77 -8.33 3.85
CA GLU A 84 -16.34 -7.13 4.58
C GLU A 84 -16.20 -5.91 3.66
N LEU A 85 -16.27 -4.73 4.27
CA LEU A 85 -16.05 -3.45 3.56
C LEU A 85 -14.56 -3.21 3.27
N VAL A 86 -13.69 -3.99 3.90
CA VAL A 86 -12.23 -3.93 3.78
C VAL A 86 -11.69 -5.29 3.36
N SER A 87 -10.60 -5.30 2.63
CA SER A 87 -10.04 -6.54 2.07
C SER A 87 -8.55 -6.71 2.33
N CYS A 88 -7.98 -5.93 3.23
CA CYS A 88 -6.56 -6.00 3.50
C CYS A 88 -6.30 -5.93 5.00
N PHE A 89 -5.50 -6.87 5.49
CA PHE A 89 -5.23 -7.04 6.91
C PHE A 89 -3.74 -7.26 7.15
N LEU A 90 -3.23 -6.73 8.26
CA LEU A 90 -1.88 -6.98 8.72
C LEU A 90 -1.94 -7.61 10.10
N THR A 91 -1.26 -8.74 10.25
CA THR A 91 -1.12 -9.45 11.52
C THR A 91 0.34 -9.72 11.84
N GLN A 92 0.66 -9.87 13.09
CA GLN A 92 1.97 -10.26 13.54
C GLN A 92 1.92 -11.62 14.27
N VAL A 93 3.03 -12.33 14.26
CA VAL A 93 3.21 -13.59 14.98
C VAL A 93 4.41 -13.46 15.91
N THR A 94 4.27 -13.98 17.12
CA THR A 94 5.35 -14.07 18.12
C THR A 94 5.95 -15.47 18.15
N ASP A 95 7.13 -15.61 18.76
CA ASP A 95 7.94 -16.82 18.70
C ASP A 95 7.51 -17.90 19.72
N ASP A 96 6.25 -18.31 19.62
CA ASP A 96 5.70 -19.42 20.36
C ASP A 96 4.64 -20.20 19.54
N MET A 97 4.44 -21.47 19.87
CA MET A 97 3.56 -22.38 19.12
C MET A 97 2.07 -21.94 19.19
N ASN A 98 1.65 -21.33 20.30
CA ASN A 98 0.27 -20.87 20.45
C ASN A 98 0.02 -19.66 19.54
N SER A 99 0.96 -18.71 19.47
CA SER A 99 0.90 -17.56 18.56
C SER A 99 0.93 -17.99 17.09
N ILE A 100 1.81 -18.95 16.72
CA ILE A 100 1.87 -19.49 15.36
C ILE A 100 0.53 -20.13 14.99
N GLY A 101 0.00 -21.02 15.84
CA GLY A 101 -1.28 -21.68 15.61
C GLY A 101 -2.44 -20.69 15.51
N ARG A 102 -2.48 -19.68 16.37
CA ARG A 102 -3.49 -18.62 16.32
C ARG A 102 -3.38 -17.77 15.06
N SER A 103 -2.17 -17.46 14.61
CA SER A 103 -1.94 -16.70 13.37
C SER A 103 -2.38 -17.45 12.12
N ILE A 104 -2.19 -18.78 12.07
CA ILE A 104 -2.69 -19.63 10.98
C ILE A 104 -4.22 -19.61 10.95
N ASN A 105 -4.88 -19.76 12.12
CA ASN A 105 -6.34 -19.63 12.20
C ASN A 105 -6.80 -18.24 11.77
N SER A 106 -6.13 -17.17 12.18
CA SER A 106 -6.44 -15.80 11.76
C SER A 106 -6.34 -15.64 10.24
N ALA A 107 -5.29 -16.18 9.62
CA ALA A 107 -5.12 -16.16 8.16
C ALA A 107 -6.29 -16.85 7.43
N LEU A 108 -6.73 -18.02 7.92
CA LEU A 108 -7.89 -18.73 7.38
C LEU A 108 -9.17 -17.89 7.48
N GLN A 109 -9.44 -17.29 8.65
CA GLN A 109 -10.65 -16.50 8.88
C GLN A 109 -10.66 -15.22 8.04
N LEU A 110 -9.55 -14.50 7.97
CA LEU A 110 -9.42 -13.27 7.17
C LEU A 110 -9.54 -13.55 5.68
N SER A 111 -8.90 -14.62 5.19
CA SER A 111 -9.03 -15.04 3.80
C SER A 111 -10.48 -15.40 3.45
N ARG A 112 -11.18 -16.11 4.35
CA ARG A 112 -12.59 -16.47 4.18
C ARG A 112 -13.52 -15.28 3.98
N ILE A 113 -13.29 -14.18 4.69
CA ILE A 113 -14.11 -12.95 4.57
C ILE A 113 -13.70 -12.04 3.41
N GLY A 114 -12.73 -12.44 2.61
CA GLY A 114 -12.34 -11.72 1.39
C GLY A 114 -11.03 -10.94 1.49
N GLY A 115 -10.23 -11.15 2.55
CA GLY A 115 -9.05 -10.36 2.82
C GLY A 115 -7.74 -10.93 2.27
N GLY A 116 -6.89 -10.05 1.73
CA GLY A 116 -5.47 -10.27 1.60
C GLY A 116 -4.77 -10.02 2.94
N VAL A 117 -3.82 -10.87 3.33
CA VAL A 117 -3.20 -10.82 4.65
C VAL A 117 -1.69 -10.61 4.55
N GLY A 118 -1.18 -9.59 5.23
CA GLY A 118 0.25 -9.39 5.47
C GLY A 118 0.64 -9.95 6.84
N ILE A 119 1.74 -10.69 6.91
CA ILE A 119 2.23 -11.31 8.14
C ILE A 119 3.73 -11.09 8.26
N THR A 120 4.20 -10.56 9.40
CA THR A 120 5.64 -10.52 9.65
C THR A 120 6.12 -11.79 10.36
N LEU A 121 7.18 -12.39 9.82
CA LEU A 121 7.84 -13.56 10.39
C LEU A 121 9.15 -13.19 11.12
N SER A 122 9.48 -11.91 11.19
CA SER A 122 10.75 -11.41 11.73
C SER A 122 10.98 -11.78 13.19
N ASN A 123 9.92 -12.07 13.94
CA ASN A 123 10.02 -12.42 15.36
C ASN A 123 10.27 -13.92 15.60
N LEU A 124 10.10 -14.76 14.58
CA LEU A 124 10.30 -16.21 14.70
C LEU A 124 11.79 -16.53 14.72
N ARG A 125 12.18 -17.48 15.57
CA ARG A 125 13.57 -17.95 15.62
C ARG A 125 13.99 -18.65 14.34
N GLU A 126 15.26 -18.55 14.04
CA GLU A 126 15.88 -19.15 12.87
C GLU A 126 15.96 -20.70 12.96
N ALA A 127 16.14 -21.35 11.80
CA ALA A 127 16.46 -22.76 11.72
C ALA A 127 17.73 -23.09 12.51
N GLY A 128 17.69 -24.15 13.28
CA GLY A 128 18.80 -24.58 14.14
C GLY A 128 18.89 -23.85 15.48
N ALA A 129 18.03 -22.89 15.77
CA ALA A 129 17.97 -22.26 17.09
C ALA A 129 17.54 -23.27 18.17
N PRO A 130 17.95 -23.06 19.43
CA PRO A 130 17.57 -23.97 20.51
C PRO A 130 16.10 -23.85 20.89
N ILE A 131 15.49 -24.99 21.24
CA ILE A 131 14.17 -25.07 21.88
C ILE A 131 14.32 -25.83 23.19
N LYS A 132 13.95 -25.20 24.32
CA LYS A 132 14.10 -25.80 25.66
C LYS A 132 15.50 -26.33 25.96
N GLY A 133 16.54 -25.67 25.44
CA GLY A 133 17.93 -26.07 25.60
C GLY A 133 18.43 -27.13 24.64
N TYR A 134 17.59 -27.66 23.74
CA TYR A 134 18.02 -28.59 22.68
C TYR A 134 18.46 -27.79 21.45
N GLU A 135 19.77 -27.80 21.18
CA GLU A 135 20.37 -27.18 19.99
C GLU A 135 19.88 -27.85 18.70
N GLY A 136 19.73 -27.05 17.63
CA GLY A 136 19.31 -27.56 16.33
C GLY A 136 17.83 -27.91 16.21
N ALA A 137 17.02 -27.62 17.23
CA ALA A 137 15.63 -28.08 17.30
C ALA A 137 14.63 -27.23 16.49
N ALA A 138 14.91 -25.95 16.26
CA ALA A 138 14.01 -25.07 15.51
C ALA A 138 14.08 -25.32 14.00
N SER A 139 12.92 -25.28 13.33
CA SER A 139 12.81 -25.47 11.88
C SER A 139 12.91 -24.19 11.06
N GLY A 140 12.89 -23.03 11.71
CA GLY A 140 12.96 -21.72 11.06
C GLY A 140 11.66 -21.25 10.40
N VAL A 141 11.76 -20.22 9.55
CA VAL A 141 10.59 -19.54 8.99
C VAL A 141 9.97 -20.26 7.78
N VAL A 142 10.74 -21.02 7.00
CA VAL A 142 10.28 -21.60 5.73
C VAL A 142 9.10 -22.57 5.91
N PRO A 143 9.12 -23.53 6.88
CA PRO A 143 7.95 -24.37 7.12
C PRO A 143 6.69 -23.60 7.52
N VAL A 144 6.84 -22.49 8.25
CA VAL A 144 5.72 -21.63 8.62
C VAL A 144 5.15 -20.89 7.39
N MET A 145 6.01 -20.47 6.45
CA MET A 145 5.58 -19.90 5.17
C MET A 145 4.69 -20.90 4.40
N LYS A 146 5.03 -22.18 4.38
CA LYS A 146 4.22 -23.23 3.74
C LYS A 146 2.85 -23.38 4.38
N LEU A 147 2.77 -23.33 5.71
CA LEU A 147 1.50 -23.39 6.43
C LEU A 147 0.58 -22.21 6.06
N PHE A 148 1.13 -21.01 5.92
CA PHE A 148 0.37 -19.85 5.46
C PHE A 148 -0.05 -19.97 4.00
N GLU A 149 0.82 -20.40 3.11
CA GLU A 149 0.49 -20.62 1.69
C GLU A 149 -0.67 -21.60 1.53
N ASP A 150 -0.62 -22.73 2.23
CA ASP A 150 -1.66 -23.76 2.20
C ASP A 150 -2.97 -23.22 2.81
N SER A 151 -2.89 -22.41 3.86
CA SER A 151 -4.06 -21.76 4.48
C SER A 151 -4.76 -20.82 3.52
N PHE A 152 -4.04 -20.01 2.78
CA PHE A 152 -4.60 -19.11 1.75
C PHE A 152 -5.14 -19.89 0.55
N SER A 153 -4.46 -20.96 0.14
CA SER A 153 -4.92 -21.82 -0.96
C SER A 153 -6.22 -22.55 -0.62
N TYR A 154 -6.38 -22.98 0.64
CA TYR A 154 -7.59 -23.66 1.12
C TYR A 154 -8.76 -22.71 1.28
N SER A 155 -8.53 -21.55 1.88
CA SER A 155 -9.56 -20.59 2.24
C SER A 155 -9.80 -19.59 1.11
N ASN A 156 -10.46 -20.06 0.02
CA ASN A 156 -10.84 -19.15 -1.06
C ASN A 156 -11.99 -18.22 -0.61
N GLN A 157 -11.98 -17.02 -1.17
CA GLN A 157 -12.90 -15.94 -0.83
C GLN A 157 -14.30 -16.19 -1.41
N LEU A 158 -15.12 -17.00 -0.74
CA LEU A 158 -16.50 -17.36 -1.13
C LEU A 158 -16.59 -17.93 -2.57
N GLY A 159 -15.53 -18.56 -3.08
CA GLY A 159 -15.45 -19.07 -4.45
C GLY A 159 -15.24 -18.02 -5.53
N GLN A 160 -15.05 -16.74 -5.15
CA GLN A 160 -14.86 -15.64 -6.09
C GLN A 160 -13.38 -15.31 -6.35
N ARG A 161 -12.49 -15.65 -5.39
CA ARG A 161 -11.05 -15.39 -5.45
C ARG A 161 -10.25 -16.46 -4.72
N GLN A 162 -9.02 -16.70 -5.14
CA GLN A 162 -8.07 -17.39 -4.29
C GLN A 162 -7.64 -16.47 -3.14
N GLY A 163 -7.44 -17.04 -1.95
CA GLY A 163 -6.84 -16.33 -0.84
C GLY A 163 -5.43 -15.89 -1.19
N ALA A 164 -5.02 -14.71 -0.73
CA ALA A 164 -3.71 -14.16 -1.01
C ALA A 164 -3.04 -13.64 0.27
N GLY A 165 -1.73 -13.83 0.37
CA GLY A 165 -0.95 -13.35 1.49
C GLY A 165 0.45 -12.92 1.10
N VAL A 166 1.04 -12.07 1.94
CA VAL A 166 2.43 -11.69 1.90
C VAL A 166 3.08 -11.96 3.24
N VAL A 167 4.28 -12.49 3.22
CA VAL A 167 5.11 -12.63 4.41
C VAL A 167 6.30 -11.70 4.33
N TYR A 168 6.61 -11.04 5.44
CA TYR A 168 7.71 -10.11 5.58
C TYR A 168 8.80 -10.67 6.48
N LEU A 169 10.06 -10.47 6.11
CA LEU A 169 11.21 -10.83 6.93
C LEU A 169 12.24 -9.69 6.93
N ASN A 170 12.78 -9.39 8.12
CA ASN A 170 13.86 -8.43 8.24
C ASN A 170 15.13 -8.99 7.60
N VAL A 171 15.84 -8.16 6.81
CA VAL A 171 17.08 -8.58 6.13
C VAL A 171 18.21 -8.99 7.10
N PHE A 172 18.11 -8.62 8.38
CA PHE A 172 19.03 -9.05 9.45
C PHE A 172 18.63 -10.35 10.14
N HIS A 173 17.57 -11.01 9.66
CA HIS A 173 17.17 -12.33 10.17
C HIS A 173 18.08 -13.43 9.61
N PRO A 174 18.53 -14.42 10.42
CA PRO A 174 19.43 -15.48 9.96
C PRO A 174 18.87 -16.34 8.82
N ASP A 175 17.56 -16.52 8.71
CA ASP A 175 16.92 -17.30 7.65
C ASP A 175 16.69 -16.49 6.35
N ILE A 176 17.21 -15.28 6.22
CA ILE A 176 16.88 -14.41 5.06
C ILE A 176 17.20 -15.06 3.71
N ILE A 177 18.31 -15.77 3.60
CA ILE A 177 18.69 -16.46 2.35
C ILE A 177 17.73 -17.62 2.05
N ALA A 178 17.38 -18.42 3.06
CA ALA A 178 16.41 -19.52 2.92
C ALA A 178 15.02 -18.98 2.54
N PHE A 179 14.60 -17.88 3.15
CA PHE A 179 13.36 -17.16 2.86
C PHE A 179 13.28 -16.74 1.39
N LEU A 180 14.29 -16.06 0.87
CA LEU A 180 14.36 -15.65 -0.54
C LEU A 180 14.42 -16.86 -1.47
N SER A 181 15.21 -17.88 -1.12
CA SER A 181 15.39 -19.08 -1.94
C SER A 181 14.12 -19.90 -2.08
N ALA A 182 13.21 -19.86 -1.11
CA ALA A 182 11.92 -20.54 -1.19
C ALA A 182 11.02 -20.04 -2.33
N LYS A 183 11.25 -18.84 -2.86
CA LYS A 183 10.49 -18.25 -3.98
C LYS A 183 11.09 -18.54 -5.35
N LYS A 184 12.33 -19.04 -5.44
CA LYS A 184 13.01 -19.33 -6.71
C LYS A 184 12.28 -20.41 -7.50
N GLU A 185 12.28 -20.30 -8.82
CA GLU A 185 11.63 -21.30 -9.70
C GLU A 185 12.24 -22.70 -9.57
N ASN A 186 13.53 -22.79 -9.31
CA ASN A 186 14.27 -24.03 -9.14
C ASN A 186 14.39 -24.50 -7.69
N ALA A 187 13.62 -23.94 -6.76
CA ALA A 187 13.60 -24.40 -5.37
C ALA A 187 13.02 -25.82 -5.27
N ASP A 188 13.47 -26.57 -4.25
CA ASP A 188 12.91 -27.88 -3.92
C ASP A 188 11.39 -27.73 -3.67
N GLU A 189 10.57 -28.57 -4.30
CA GLU A 189 9.11 -28.52 -4.20
C GLU A 189 8.59 -28.59 -2.75
N LYS A 190 9.34 -29.18 -1.84
CA LYS A 190 8.97 -29.27 -0.42
C LYS A 190 9.04 -27.92 0.30
N ILE A 191 9.91 -27.02 -0.16
CA ILE A 191 10.12 -25.71 0.46
C ILE A 191 9.62 -24.55 -0.41
N ARG A 192 9.37 -24.82 -1.69
CA ARG A 192 8.95 -23.79 -2.65
C ARG A 192 7.61 -23.18 -2.31
N VAL A 193 7.54 -21.85 -2.27
CA VAL A 193 6.31 -21.07 -2.18
C VAL A 193 5.97 -20.49 -3.54
N LYS A 194 4.80 -20.84 -4.08
CA LYS A 194 4.36 -20.47 -5.44
C LYS A 194 3.47 -19.22 -5.43
N THR A 195 2.47 -19.24 -4.58
CA THR A 195 1.41 -18.20 -4.53
C THR A 195 1.64 -17.14 -3.46
N LEU A 196 2.46 -17.44 -2.45
CA LEU A 196 2.75 -16.52 -1.36
C LEU A 196 3.68 -15.39 -1.84
N SER A 197 3.30 -14.15 -1.61
CA SER A 197 4.13 -12.98 -1.86
C SER A 197 5.19 -12.82 -0.76
N LEU A 198 6.35 -12.30 -1.12
CA LEU A 198 7.45 -12.03 -0.19
C LEU A 198 7.74 -10.53 -0.11
N GLY A 199 8.04 -10.05 1.10
CA GLY A 199 8.56 -8.71 1.34
C GLY A 199 9.74 -8.74 2.31
N VAL A 200 10.64 -7.78 2.18
CA VAL A 200 11.77 -7.60 3.10
C VAL A 200 11.66 -6.28 3.84
N ILE A 201 11.96 -6.33 5.12
CA ILE A 201 12.07 -5.17 5.99
C ILE A 201 13.54 -4.76 6.02
N VAL A 202 13.82 -3.54 5.55
CA VAL A 202 15.18 -3.05 5.31
C VAL A 202 15.48 -1.87 6.23
N PRO A 203 16.28 -2.07 7.30
CA PRO A 203 16.85 -0.97 8.08
C PRO A 203 17.91 -0.19 7.30
N ASP A 204 18.11 1.09 7.63
CA ASP A 204 19.11 1.98 7.02
C ASP A 204 20.53 1.40 7.08
N LYS A 205 20.84 0.65 8.13
CA LYS A 205 22.15 -0.01 8.31
C LYS A 205 22.49 -0.96 7.16
N PHE A 206 21.50 -1.61 6.55
CA PHE A 206 21.74 -2.46 5.38
C PHE A 206 22.30 -1.66 4.20
N TYR A 207 21.72 -0.50 3.90
CA TYR A 207 22.21 0.39 2.84
C TYR A 207 23.62 0.93 3.13
N GLU A 208 23.92 1.24 4.39
CA GLU A 208 25.25 1.64 4.81
C GLU A 208 26.29 0.54 4.53
N LEU A 209 26.01 -0.69 4.98
CA LEU A 209 26.91 -1.85 4.83
C LEU A 209 27.11 -2.25 3.36
N THR A 210 26.05 -2.24 2.55
CA THR A 210 26.14 -2.55 1.11
C THR A 210 26.96 -1.50 0.35
N ARG A 211 26.74 -0.21 0.66
CA ARG A 211 27.51 0.89 0.04
C ARG A 211 29.00 0.78 0.35
N LYS A 212 29.36 0.46 1.59
CA LYS A 212 30.73 0.29 2.03
C LYS A 212 31.35 -1.07 1.64
N ASN A 213 30.55 -1.99 1.10
CA ASN A 213 30.95 -3.37 0.78
C ASN A 213 31.48 -4.12 2.01
N GLU A 214 30.83 -3.95 3.14
CA GLU A 214 31.21 -4.55 4.41
C GLU A 214 30.52 -5.89 4.65
N ASP A 215 31.05 -6.64 5.60
CA ASP A 215 30.34 -7.78 6.19
C ASP A 215 29.18 -7.28 7.03
N MET A 216 28.11 -8.07 7.09
CA MET A 216 26.97 -7.83 7.97
C MET A 216 26.73 -9.03 8.87
N TYR A 217 26.21 -8.78 10.06
CA TYR A 217 25.78 -9.81 10.99
C TYR A 217 24.26 -9.95 10.96
N LEU A 218 23.78 -11.17 10.90
CA LEU A 218 22.39 -11.54 11.08
C LEU A 218 22.20 -11.96 12.54
N PHE A 219 21.08 -11.60 13.14
CA PHE A 219 20.85 -11.77 14.57
C PHE A 219 19.68 -12.71 14.85
N SER A 220 19.88 -13.68 15.75
CA SER A 220 18.82 -14.58 16.22
C SER A 220 17.71 -13.79 16.93
N PRO A 221 16.46 -13.78 16.42
CA PRO A 221 15.35 -13.04 17.04
C PRO A 221 15.11 -13.44 18.49
N TYR A 222 15.20 -14.73 18.81
CA TYR A 222 15.02 -15.24 20.16
C TYR A 222 16.05 -14.68 21.14
N SER A 223 17.34 -14.65 20.78
CA SER A 223 18.37 -14.11 21.65
C SER A 223 18.26 -12.59 21.79
N VAL A 224 17.87 -11.88 20.73
CA VAL A 224 17.64 -10.43 20.79
C VAL A 224 16.44 -10.10 21.70
N GLU A 225 15.32 -10.80 21.55
CA GLU A 225 14.14 -10.59 22.40
C GLU A 225 14.47 -10.85 23.87
N LYS A 226 15.27 -11.86 24.17
CA LYS A 226 15.68 -12.17 25.53
C LYS A 226 16.54 -11.07 26.16
N GLU A 227 17.41 -10.42 25.36
CA GLU A 227 18.29 -9.35 25.84
C GLU A 227 17.56 -7.99 25.91
N TYR A 228 16.66 -7.69 24.98
CA TYR A 228 15.98 -6.39 24.86
C TYR A 228 14.59 -6.35 25.50
N GLY A 229 13.99 -7.50 25.79
CA GLY A 229 12.65 -7.59 26.41
C GLY A 229 11.50 -7.22 25.48
N VAL A 230 11.76 -7.07 24.16
CA VAL A 230 10.77 -6.79 23.12
C VAL A 230 11.03 -7.70 21.91
N PRO A 231 9.99 -8.04 21.11
CA PRO A 231 10.17 -8.82 19.90
C PRO A 231 11.16 -8.17 18.92
N PHE A 232 11.85 -8.97 18.14
CA PHE A 232 12.92 -8.51 17.22
C PHE A 232 12.48 -7.39 16.29
N SER A 233 11.26 -7.42 15.76
CA SER A 233 10.70 -6.38 14.88
C SER A 233 10.56 -5.01 15.56
N TYR A 234 10.57 -4.95 16.88
CA TYR A 234 10.49 -3.69 17.66
C TYR A 234 11.85 -3.10 18.01
N VAL A 235 12.96 -3.81 17.72
CA VAL A 235 14.31 -3.29 17.95
C VAL A 235 14.75 -2.44 16.76
N ASN A 236 15.29 -1.25 17.02
CA ASN A 236 15.90 -0.41 16.00
C ASN A 236 17.29 -0.97 15.66
N ILE A 237 17.35 -1.83 14.63
CA ILE A 237 18.60 -2.50 14.24
C ILE A 237 19.69 -1.50 13.84
N THR A 238 19.34 -0.42 13.17
CA THR A 238 20.32 0.59 12.74
C THR A 238 20.98 1.27 13.92
N ALA A 239 20.20 1.67 14.93
CA ALA A 239 20.73 2.31 16.13
C ALA A 239 21.51 1.33 17.02
N GLU A 240 21.05 0.07 17.11
CA GLU A 240 21.59 -0.94 18.02
C GLU A 240 22.64 -1.84 17.40
N TYR A 241 22.95 -1.71 16.11
CA TYR A 241 23.77 -2.67 15.36
C TYR A 241 25.10 -2.99 16.05
N ASP A 242 25.86 -2.01 16.47
CA ASP A 242 27.17 -2.21 17.07
C ASP A 242 27.05 -2.90 18.45
N HIS A 243 26.01 -2.57 19.23
CA HIS A 243 25.70 -3.22 20.49
C HIS A 243 25.30 -4.70 20.27
N LEU A 244 24.46 -4.96 19.26
CA LEU A 244 24.05 -6.32 18.89
C LEU A 244 25.26 -7.18 18.46
N VAL A 245 26.17 -6.61 17.68
CA VAL A 245 27.40 -7.29 17.24
C VAL A 245 28.32 -7.58 18.43
N ALA A 246 28.47 -6.63 19.35
CA ALA A 246 29.37 -6.76 20.51
C ALA A 246 28.81 -7.69 21.60
N ASN A 247 27.49 -7.88 21.69
CA ASN A 247 26.87 -8.66 22.76
C ASN A 247 27.13 -10.18 22.58
N PRO A 248 27.84 -10.85 23.51
CA PRO A 248 28.13 -12.29 23.40
C PRO A 248 26.92 -13.19 23.61
N ASN A 249 25.83 -12.69 24.22
CA ASN A 249 24.61 -13.46 24.45
C ASN A 249 23.71 -13.55 23.21
N ILE A 250 23.98 -12.73 22.19
CA ILE A 250 23.23 -12.72 20.95
C ILE A 250 23.89 -13.66 19.94
N ARG A 251 23.16 -14.69 19.52
CA ARG A 251 23.57 -15.56 18.41
C ARG A 251 23.56 -14.74 17.11
N LYS A 252 24.62 -14.86 16.35
CA LYS A 252 24.79 -14.11 15.11
C LYS A 252 25.50 -14.93 14.04
N GLN A 253 25.19 -14.62 12.80
CA GLN A 253 25.81 -15.21 11.62
C GLN A 253 26.37 -14.08 10.75
N LYS A 254 27.55 -14.26 10.21
CA LYS A 254 28.21 -13.27 9.37
C LYS A 254 28.04 -13.62 7.90
N ILE A 255 27.65 -12.63 7.09
CA ILE A 255 27.56 -12.73 5.62
C ILE A 255 28.11 -11.47 4.97
N LYS A 256 28.27 -11.48 3.64
CA LYS A 256 28.55 -10.27 2.86
C LYS A 256 27.26 -9.50 2.56
N ALA A 257 27.22 -8.20 2.89
CA ALA A 257 26.04 -7.38 2.67
C ALA A 257 25.66 -7.29 1.18
N ARG A 258 26.64 -7.08 0.28
CA ARG A 258 26.39 -7.04 -1.17
C ARG A 258 25.92 -8.35 -1.77
N ASP A 259 26.30 -9.48 -1.22
CA ASP A 259 25.82 -10.78 -1.71
C ASP A 259 24.33 -10.91 -1.44
N LEU A 260 23.87 -10.52 -0.25
CA LEU A 260 22.43 -10.47 0.06
C LEU A 260 21.70 -9.47 -0.84
N GLU A 261 22.25 -8.27 -1.05
CA GLU A 261 21.66 -7.27 -1.93
C GLU A 261 21.48 -7.79 -3.37
N ASN A 262 22.49 -8.49 -3.89
CA ASN A 262 22.45 -9.11 -5.21
C ASN A 262 21.43 -10.25 -5.28
N GLU A 263 21.29 -11.06 -4.23
CA GLU A 263 20.25 -12.11 -4.17
C GLU A 263 18.84 -11.53 -4.19
N ILE A 264 18.61 -10.42 -3.49
CA ILE A 264 17.33 -9.67 -3.56
C ILE A 264 17.07 -9.23 -5.01
N SER A 265 18.04 -8.60 -5.67
CA SER A 265 17.87 -8.11 -7.04
C SER A 265 17.71 -9.22 -8.07
N LYS A 266 18.41 -10.35 -7.92
CA LYS A 266 18.19 -11.52 -8.79
C LYS A 266 16.77 -12.03 -8.68
N LEU A 267 16.28 -12.21 -7.46
CA LEU A 267 14.92 -12.69 -7.24
C LEU A 267 13.88 -11.69 -7.78
N GLN A 268 14.13 -10.39 -7.67
CA GLN A 268 13.28 -9.35 -8.25
C GLN A 268 13.23 -9.41 -9.78
N GLN A 269 14.35 -9.71 -10.44
CA GLN A 269 14.38 -9.92 -11.89
C GLN A 269 13.61 -11.17 -12.33
N GLU A 270 13.72 -12.26 -11.56
CA GLU A 270 13.09 -13.54 -11.88
C GLU A 270 11.59 -13.56 -11.58
N SER A 271 11.17 -12.99 -10.46
CA SER A 271 9.82 -13.17 -9.91
C SER A 271 9.05 -11.88 -9.62
N GLY A 272 9.71 -10.73 -9.65
CA GLY A 272 9.16 -9.46 -9.20
C GLY A 272 9.17 -9.26 -7.67
N TYR A 273 9.48 -10.28 -6.90
CA TYR A 273 9.61 -10.27 -5.43
C TYR A 273 11.08 -10.26 -4.99
N PRO A 274 11.37 -9.85 -3.75
CA PRO A 274 10.49 -9.36 -2.70
C PRO A 274 10.13 -7.88 -2.85
N TYR A 275 9.03 -7.47 -2.21
CA TYR A 275 8.77 -6.06 -1.91
C TYR A 275 9.80 -5.55 -0.91
N VAL A 276 9.99 -4.23 -0.88
CA VAL A 276 10.97 -3.60 0.01
C VAL A 276 10.27 -2.56 0.88
N ILE A 277 10.44 -2.67 2.20
CA ILE A 277 9.98 -1.65 3.15
C ILE A 277 11.21 -1.02 3.80
N ASN A 278 11.44 0.27 3.53
CA ASN A 278 12.46 1.07 4.17
C ASN A 278 12.00 1.47 5.56
N ILE A 279 12.20 0.56 6.50
CA ILE A 279 11.52 0.62 7.81
C ILE A 279 11.95 1.82 8.66
N ASP A 280 13.20 2.21 8.60
CA ASP A 280 13.68 3.36 9.36
C ASP A 280 13.18 4.67 8.75
N THR A 281 13.06 4.75 7.42
CA THR A 281 12.40 5.88 6.75
C THR A 281 10.94 5.98 7.18
N ALA A 282 10.21 4.86 7.16
CA ALA A 282 8.81 4.82 7.58
C ALA A 282 8.63 5.26 9.04
N ASN A 283 9.50 4.79 9.95
CA ASN A 283 9.41 5.15 11.37
C ASN A 283 9.88 6.59 11.66
N ARG A 284 10.88 7.08 10.93
CA ARG A 284 11.38 8.46 11.09
C ARG A 284 10.33 9.51 10.68
N GLU A 285 9.59 9.22 9.62
CA GLU A 285 8.53 10.10 9.12
C GLU A 285 7.16 9.82 9.75
N ASN A 286 7.09 8.89 10.71
CA ASN A 286 5.85 8.54 11.39
C ASN A 286 5.53 9.56 12.49
N PRO A 287 4.38 10.27 12.39
CA PRO A 287 3.99 11.23 13.41
C PRO A 287 3.35 10.59 14.67
N ILE A 288 3.15 9.27 14.64
CA ILE A 288 2.42 8.52 15.67
C ILE A 288 3.40 7.88 16.65
N ASP A 289 3.03 7.86 17.93
CA ASP A 289 3.75 7.09 18.93
C ASP A 289 3.61 5.58 18.69
N GLY A 290 4.73 4.87 18.70
CA GLY A 290 4.80 3.45 18.42
C GLY A 290 5.68 3.12 17.23
N LYS A 291 5.66 1.86 16.81
CA LYS A 291 6.53 1.38 15.74
C LYS A 291 5.78 0.72 14.61
N ILE A 292 6.14 1.09 13.39
CA ILE A 292 5.79 0.41 12.15
C ILE A 292 6.76 -0.75 11.97
N ILE A 293 6.24 -1.97 11.76
CA ILE A 293 7.05 -3.20 11.71
C ILE A 293 6.92 -3.95 10.39
N MET A 294 5.91 -3.65 9.59
CA MET A 294 5.59 -4.35 8.35
C MET A 294 4.65 -3.53 7.47
N SER A 295 4.25 -4.10 6.36
CA SER A 295 3.23 -3.54 5.47
C SER A 295 2.22 -4.61 5.03
N ASN A 296 1.27 -4.22 4.19
CA ASN A 296 0.23 -5.08 3.62
C ASN A 296 0.68 -5.79 2.33
N LEU A 297 -0.28 -6.49 1.70
CA LEU A 297 -0.08 -7.23 0.45
C LEU A 297 0.37 -6.36 -0.73
N CYS A 298 -0.01 -5.07 -0.74
CA CYS A 298 0.34 -4.11 -1.80
C CYS A 298 1.36 -3.03 -1.35
N SER A 299 1.90 -3.15 -0.15
CA SER A 299 2.99 -2.34 0.43
C SER A 299 2.70 -0.84 0.64
N GLU A 300 1.41 -0.41 0.63
CA GLU A 300 1.03 0.98 0.89
C GLU A 300 0.59 1.27 2.33
N ILE A 301 0.31 0.25 3.14
CA ILE A 301 -0.15 0.45 4.52
C ILE A 301 1.02 0.40 5.49
N LEU A 302 1.24 1.50 6.17
CA LEU A 302 2.30 1.67 7.17
C LEU A 302 1.70 2.30 8.43
N GLN A 303 1.37 1.46 9.39
CA GLN A 303 0.72 1.86 10.65
C GLN A 303 1.40 1.19 11.83
N VAL A 304 1.24 1.77 13.01
CA VAL A 304 1.80 1.21 14.25
C VAL A 304 0.99 -0.01 14.69
N GLN A 305 1.69 -1.00 15.23
CA GLN A 305 1.12 -2.21 15.81
C GLN A 305 1.69 -2.44 17.21
N THR A 306 0.93 -3.11 18.05
CA THR A 306 1.40 -3.60 19.36
C THR A 306 1.21 -5.11 19.44
N PRO A 307 2.15 -5.86 20.06
CA PRO A 307 2.07 -7.31 20.09
C PRO A 307 0.97 -7.81 21.02
N SER A 308 0.35 -8.93 20.64
CA SER A 308 -0.56 -9.70 21.51
C SER A 308 0.21 -10.81 22.22
N VAL A 309 -0.26 -11.19 23.42
CA VAL A 309 0.23 -12.36 24.15
C VAL A 309 -0.90 -13.41 24.18
N ILE A 310 -0.57 -14.63 23.77
CA ILE A 310 -1.52 -15.75 23.69
C ILE A 310 -1.09 -16.83 24.68
N ASN A 311 -2.02 -17.25 25.54
CA ASN A 311 -1.78 -18.27 26.54
C ASN A 311 -1.87 -19.70 25.98
N GLY A 312 -1.59 -20.70 26.81
CA GLY A 312 -1.63 -22.11 26.43
C GLY A 312 -3.01 -22.66 26.06
N LYS A 313 -4.07 -21.88 26.29
CA LYS A 313 -5.44 -22.20 25.88
C LYS A 313 -5.87 -21.53 24.58
N GLN A 314 -4.95 -20.89 23.86
CA GLN A 314 -5.20 -20.12 22.64
C GLN A 314 -6.04 -18.84 22.87
N GLU A 315 -6.08 -18.32 24.09
CA GLU A 315 -6.79 -17.10 24.47
C GLU A 315 -5.82 -15.91 24.51
N TYR A 316 -6.32 -14.71 24.21
CA TYR A 316 -5.54 -13.49 24.35
C TYR A 316 -5.41 -13.12 25.82
N GLU A 317 -4.19 -13.21 26.36
CA GLU A 317 -3.83 -12.71 27.69
C GLU A 317 -3.56 -11.20 27.64
N VAL A 318 -2.92 -10.75 26.57
CA VAL A 318 -2.79 -9.34 26.20
C VAL A 318 -3.32 -9.17 24.78
N LEU A 319 -4.28 -8.29 24.62
CA LEU A 319 -4.82 -7.95 23.31
C LEU A 319 -4.07 -6.74 22.76
N GLY A 320 -3.23 -6.98 21.78
CA GLY A 320 -2.53 -5.95 21.01
C GLY A 320 -3.40 -5.32 19.92
N THR A 321 -2.75 -4.56 19.04
CA THR A 321 -3.39 -3.93 17.89
C THR A 321 -2.75 -4.43 16.60
N ASP A 322 -3.58 -4.96 15.72
CA ASP A 322 -3.28 -5.25 14.33
C ASP A 322 -4.08 -4.31 13.41
N ILE A 323 -3.98 -4.46 12.10
CA ILE A 323 -4.39 -3.43 11.14
C ILE A 323 -5.40 -3.97 10.14
N SER A 324 -6.41 -3.17 9.83
CA SER A 324 -7.23 -3.26 8.61
C SER A 324 -7.01 -2.05 7.70
N CYS A 325 -7.16 -2.25 6.39
CA CYS A 325 -6.91 -1.22 5.39
C CYS A 325 -8.25 -0.67 4.87
N ASN A 326 -8.58 0.57 5.21
CA ASN A 326 -9.81 1.24 4.78
C ASN A 326 -9.45 2.24 3.67
N LEU A 327 -9.54 1.80 2.42
CA LEU A 327 -9.02 2.52 1.28
C LEU A 327 -10.12 3.14 0.40
N GLY A 328 -9.78 4.26 -0.20
CA GLY A 328 -10.50 4.91 -1.28
C GLY A 328 -9.54 5.73 -2.12
N SER A 329 -9.94 6.09 -3.33
CA SER A 329 -9.07 6.83 -4.24
C SER A 329 -9.79 7.99 -4.88
N THR A 330 -9.10 9.11 -4.99
CA THR A 330 -9.49 10.22 -5.84
C THR A 330 -9.14 9.89 -7.30
N ASN A 331 -9.99 10.29 -8.23
CA ASN A 331 -9.62 10.35 -9.64
C ASN A 331 -9.10 11.76 -9.93
N ILE A 332 -7.81 11.89 -10.14
CA ILE A 332 -7.13 13.19 -10.31
C ILE A 332 -7.78 14.02 -11.41
N VAL A 333 -8.08 13.40 -12.58
CA VAL A 333 -8.67 14.11 -13.73
C VAL A 333 -9.99 14.78 -13.35
N ASN A 334 -10.86 14.06 -12.66
CA ASN A 334 -12.18 14.54 -12.33
C ASN A 334 -12.19 15.43 -11.08
N LEU A 335 -11.34 15.14 -10.09
CA LEU A 335 -11.25 15.97 -8.88
C LEU A 335 -10.71 17.37 -9.18
N MET A 336 -9.76 17.50 -10.12
CA MET A 336 -9.27 18.81 -10.56
C MET A 336 -10.34 19.66 -11.26
N GLN A 337 -11.45 19.05 -11.68
CA GLN A 337 -12.62 19.73 -12.25
C GLN A 337 -13.75 19.95 -11.23
N SER A 338 -13.55 19.58 -9.96
CA SER A 338 -14.56 19.77 -8.93
C SER A 338 -14.89 21.26 -8.73
N PRO A 339 -16.16 21.62 -8.55
CA PRO A 339 -16.54 22.99 -8.19
C PRO A 339 -15.92 23.44 -6.86
N ASN A 340 -15.63 22.49 -5.97
CA ASN A 340 -14.99 22.76 -4.68
C ASN A 340 -14.12 21.57 -4.28
N PHE A 341 -12.84 21.65 -4.63
CA PHE A 341 -11.84 20.59 -4.36
C PHE A 341 -11.80 20.21 -2.87
N GLY A 342 -11.73 21.19 -2.00
CA GLY A 342 -11.64 20.94 -0.56
C GLY A 342 -12.89 20.25 0.01
N GLN A 343 -14.07 20.66 -0.42
CA GLN A 343 -15.31 20.01 0.01
C GLN A 343 -15.39 18.57 -0.49
N SER A 344 -14.97 18.31 -1.73
CA SER A 344 -14.90 16.95 -2.28
C SER A 344 -14.03 16.04 -1.41
N VAL A 345 -12.81 16.46 -1.06
CA VAL A 345 -11.90 15.69 -0.21
C VAL A 345 -12.47 15.45 1.18
N ARG A 346 -13.10 16.45 1.77
CA ARG A 346 -13.78 16.33 3.07
C ARG A 346 -14.92 15.31 3.04
N THR A 347 -15.73 15.33 1.99
CA THR A 347 -16.82 14.36 1.78
C THR A 347 -16.28 12.93 1.65
N MET A 348 -15.22 12.71 0.88
CA MET A 348 -14.54 11.41 0.76
C MET A 348 -13.99 10.92 2.10
N THR A 349 -13.45 11.82 2.91
CA THR A 349 -12.93 11.50 4.25
C THR A 349 -14.06 10.97 5.15
N ARG A 350 -15.26 11.54 5.07
CA ARG A 350 -16.42 11.04 5.82
C ARG A 350 -16.88 9.66 5.37
N ALA A 351 -16.85 9.37 4.07
CA ALA A 351 -17.14 8.02 3.57
C ALA A 351 -16.17 6.99 4.15
N LEU A 352 -14.87 7.27 4.12
CA LEU A 352 -13.85 6.39 4.70
C LEU A 352 -13.97 6.26 6.22
N THR A 353 -14.37 7.32 6.90
CA THR A 353 -14.65 7.28 8.35
C THR A 353 -15.78 6.31 8.66
N PHE A 354 -16.87 6.34 7.88
CA PHE A 354 -17.95 5.37 8.05
C PHE A 354 -17.48 3.93 7.80
N ILE A 355 -16.68 3.70 6.76
CA ILE A 355 -16.16 2.37 6.42
C ILE A 355 -15.33 1.79 7.56
N THR A 356 -14.41 2.58 8.14
CA THR A 356 -13.59 2.12 9.26
C THR A 356 -14.43 1.85 10.51
N ASP A 357 -15.41 2.68 10.82
CA ASP A 357 -16.26 2.54 12.00
C ASP A 357 -17.28 1.38 11.86
N ALA A 358 -17.74 1.10 10.63
CA ALA A 358 -18.70 0.06 10.32
C ALA A 358 -18.08 -1.33 10.05
N SER A 359 -16.76 -1.41 9.93
CA SER A 359 -16.06 -2.68 9.72
C SER A 359 -16.08 -3.52 10.99
N ASP A 360 -16.50 -4.79 10.86
CA ASP A 360 -16.62 -5.73 11.97
C ASP A 360 -15.75 -6.96 11.73
N ILE A 361 -14.57 -6.96 12.36
CA ILE A 361 -13.54 -7.99 12.18
C ILE A 361 -13.29 -8.70 13.53
N ASP A 362 -14.38 -9.05 14.21
CA ASP A 362 -14.36 -9.70 15.52
C ASP A 362 -13.72 -11.10 15.50
N VAL A 363 -13.71 -11.75 14.34
CA VAL A 363 -13.03 -13.04 14.13
C VAL A 363 -11.51 -12.98 14.37
N VAL A 364 -10.92 -11.78 14.30
CA VAL A 364 -9.50 -11.53 14.65
C VAL A 364 -9.43 -10.32 15.59
N PRO A 365 -9.58 -10.55 16.92
CA PRO A 365 -9.69 -9.49 17.91
C PRO A 365 -8.61 -8.40 17.89
N PRO A 366 -7.32 -8.66 17.62
CA PRO A 366 -6.33 -7.59 17.52
C PRO A 366 -6.59 -6.61 16.38
N ILE A 367 -7.15 -7.06 15.26
CA ILE A 367 -7.52 -6.17 14.14
C ILE A 367 -8.70 -5.29 14.54
N GLN A 368 -9.72 -5.90 15.13
CA GLN A 368 -10.89 -5.17 15.63
C GLN A 368 -10.50 -4.14 16.69
N ASN A 369 -9.58 -4.49 17.59
CA ASN A 369 -9.06 -3.59 18.60
C ASN A 369 -8.31 -2.40 17.99
N GLY A 370 -7.39 -2.67 17.05
CA GLY A 370 -6.65 -1.63 16.34
C GLY A 370 -7.57 -0.68 15.56
N ASN A 371 -8.56 -1.24 14.86
CA ASN A 371 -9.53 -0.45 14.11
C ASN A 371 -10.35 0.49 15.00
N LYS A 372 -10.86 -0.01 16.12
CA LYS A 372 -11.63 0.77 17.09
C LYS A 372 -10.83 1.86 17.82
N LEU A 373 -9.54 1.63 18.05
CA LEU A 373 -8.68 2.59 18.74
C LEU A 373 -8.15 3.67 17.81
N ASN A 374 -7.84 3.32 16.57
CA ASN A 374 -7.03 4.16 15.69
C ASN A 374 -7.83 4.81 14.55
N HIS A 375 -9.01 4.29 14.22
CA HIS A 375 -9.89 4.81 13.15
C HIS A 375 -9.15 5.13 11.85
N THR A 376 -8.20 4.27 11.45
CA THR A 376 -7.32 4.55 10.32
C THR A 376 -8.04 4.48 8.98
N ILE A 377 -7.67 5.38 8.08
CA ILE A 377 -8.13 5.43 6.70
C ILE A 377 -6.94 5.58 5.76
N GLY A 378 -7.17 5.37 4.47
CA GLY A 378 -6.16 5.55 3.43
C GLY A 378 -6.80 6.12 2.16
N LEU A 379 -6.90 7.44 2.07
CA LEU A 379 -7.28 8.10 0.82
C LEU A 379 -6.06 8.21 -0.09
N GLY A 380 -6.17 7.69 -1.29
CA GLY A 380 -5.15 7.75 -2.32
C GLY A 380 -5.61 8.47 -3.58
N ALA A 381 -4.91 8.20 -4.67
CA ALA A 381 -5.19 8.81 -5.96
C ALA A 381 -4.91 7.85 -7.12
N MET A 382 -5.63 8.01 -8.21
CA MET A 382 -5.40 7.35 -9.49
C MET A 382 -5.52 8.35 -10.62
N GLY A 383 -4.95 8.00 -11.78
CA GLY A 383 -5.08 8.82 -12.98
C GLY A 383 -4.03 9.92 -13.13
N LEU A 384 -2.89 9.84 -12.44
CA LEU A 384 -1.87 10.87 -12.59
C LEU A 384 -1.35 10.96 -14.02
N HIS A 385 -0.96 9.84 -14.63
CA HIS A 385 -0.42 9.88 -16.00
C HIS A 385 -1.49 10.35 -17.01
N THR A 386 -2.73 9.92 -16.85
CA THR A 386 -3.86 10.42 -17.65
C THR A 386 -4.01 11.93 -17.54
N TYR A 387 -3.96 12.47 -16.33
CA TYR A 387 -4.05 13.92 -16.11
C TYR A 387 -2.87 14.66 -16.74
N LEU A 388 -1.65 14.19 -16.49
CA LEU A 388 -0.46 14.80 -17.06
C LEU A 388 -0.49 14.82 -18.59
N ALA A 389 -0.87 13.70 -19.23
CA ALA A 389 -0.97 13.63 -20.68
C ALA A 389 -2.08 14.56 -21.22
N LYS A 390 -3.25 14.58 -20.56
CA LYS A 390 -4.36 15.47 -20.91
C LYS A 390 -3.97 16.96 -20.87
N GLU A 391 -3.19 17.33 -19.86
CA GLU A 391 -2.68 18.69 -19.68
C GLU A 391 -1.32 18.91 -20.38
N GLN A 392 -0.89 17.99 -21.24
CA GLN A 392 0.33 18.09 -22.03
C GLN A 392 1.59 18.34 -21.18
N MET A 393 1.74 17.52 -20.13
CA MET A 393 2.92 17.47 -19.27
C MET A 393 3.59 16.10 -19.38
N GLU A 394 4.92 16.11 -19.60
CA GLU A 394 5.70 14.88 -19.59
C GLU A 394 5.80 14.34 -18.15
N TYR A 395 5.58 13.03 -17.98
CA TYR A 395 5.75 12.36 -16.69
C TYR A 395 7.20 12.45 -16.22
N GLY A 396 7.43 12.92 -15.01
CA GLY A 396 8.75 13.15 -14.44
C GLY A 396 9.38 14.50 -14.81
N SER A 397 8.69 15.37 -15.57
CA SER A 397 9.12 16.74 -15.81
C SER A 397 8.99 17.61 -14.55
N GLU A 398 9.63 18.76 -14.53
CA GLU A 398 9.52 19.73 -13.42
C GLU A 398 8.07 20.14 -13.17
N ASP A 399 7.28 20.35 -14.22
CA ASP A 399 5.85 20.66 -14.10
C ASP A 399 5.08 19.51 -13.45
N SER A 400 5.36 18.25 -13.83
CA SER A 400 4.71 17.09 -13.24
C SER A 400 5.08 16.91 -11.77
N LEU A 401 6.32 17.19 -11.39
CA LEU A 401 6.77 17.16 -9.99
C LEU A 401 6.09 18.25 -9.17
N ASP A 402 6.02 19.48 -9.70
CA ASP A 402 5.32 20.60 -9.06
C ASP A 402 3.83 20.32 -8.86
N PHE A 403 3.15 19.84 -9.90
CA PHE A 403 1.75 19.43 -9.82
C PHE A 403 1.52 18.36 -8.74
N THR A 404 2.31 17.29 -8.77
CA THR A 404 2.19 16.17 -7.83
C THR A 404 2.39 16.63 -6.38
N ASN A 405 3.38 17.48 -6.15
CA ASN A 405 3.64 18.08 -4.84
C ASN A 405 2.40 18.82 -4.29
N ILE A 406 1.83 19.72 -5.08
CA ILE A 406 0.68 20.54 -4.65
C ILE A 406 -0.58 19.69 -4.50
N TYR A 407 -0.84 18.76 -5.41
CA TYR A 407 -2.01 17.89 -5.34
C TYR A 407 -2.03 17.08 -4.03
N PHE A 408 -0.93 16.39 -3.71
CA PHE A 408 -0.87 15.58 -2.49
C PHE A 408 -0.79 16.43 -1.21
N MET A 409 -0.20 17.61 -1.26
CA MET A 409 -0.26 18.58 -0.18
C MET A 409 -1.72 18.97 0.13
N LEU A 410 -2.54 19.20 -0.90
CA LEU A 410 -3.96 19.49 -0.74
C LEU A 410 -4.76 18.32 -0.18
N LEU A 411 -4.50 17.09 -0.60
CA LEU A 411 -5.12 15.91 0.01
C LEU A 411 -4.77 15.80 1.50
N ASN A 412 -3.52 16.06 1.85
CA ASN A 412 -3.08 16.07 3.24
C ASN A 412 -3.79 17.16 4.05
N TYR A 413 -3.83 18.39 3.54
CA TYR A 413 -4.47 19.51 4.20
C TYR A 413 -5.95 19.24 4.50
N TRP A 414 -6.73 18.88 3.49
CA TRP A 414 -8.17 18.71 3.62
C TRP A 414 -8.58 17.47 4.41
N THR A 415 -7.80 16.40 4.37
CA THR A 415 -8.03 15.24 5.25
C THR A 415 -7.71 15.55 6.72
N LEU A 416 -6.71 16.39 6.99
CA LEU A 416 -6.43 16.90 8.33
C LEU A 416 -7.57 17.80 8.84
N VAL A 417 -8.05 18.72 8.01
CA VAL A 417 -9.18 19.59 8.35
C VAL A 417 -10.40 18.76 8.73
N GLU A 418 -10.74 17.76 7.92
CA GLU A 418 -11.94 16.96 8.19
C GLU A 418 -11.77 16.00 9.37
N SER A 419 -10.59 15.40 9.53
CA SER A 419 -10.29 14.58 10.71
C SER A 419 -10.40 15.38 12.02
N ASN A 420 -9.95 16.64 12.01
CA ASN A 420 -10.12 17.56 13.14
C ASN A 420 -11.59 17.91 13.38
N ASN A 421 -12.36 18.20 12.33
CA ASN A 421 -13.80 18.46 12.44
C ASN A 421 -14.53 17.27 13.07
N ILE A 422 -14.27 16.04 12.60
CA ILE A 422 -14.89 14.83 13.12
C ILE A 422 -14.49 14.60 14.60
N ALA A 423 -13.22 14.83 14.96
CA ALA A 423 -12.77 14.73 16.34
C ALA A 423 -13.52 15.68 17.27
N ARG A 424 -13.73 16.93 16.83
CA ARG A 424 -14.47 17.94 17.56
C ARG A 424 -15.95 17.63 17.70
N GLU A 425 -16.58 17.16 16.61
CA GLU A 425 -18.00 16.78 16.58
C GLU A 425 -18.28 15.58 17.51
N ARG A 426 -17.42 14.57 17.45
CA ARG A 426 -17.57 13.32 18.21
C ARG A 426 -16.95 13.38 19.61
N LYS A 427 -16.16 14.42 19.90
CA LYS A 427 -15.36 14.54 21.13
C LYS A 427 -14.49 13.30 21.36
N GLN A 428 -13.88 12.82 20.30
CA GLN A 428 -13.07 11.61 20.28
C GLN A 428 -11.87 11.79 19.38
N VAL A 429 -10.71 11.33 19.84
CA VAL A 429 -9.44 11.30 19.10
C VAL A 429 -8.93 9.86 19.01
N PHE A 430 -8.02 9.60 18.08
CA PHE A 430 -7.35 8.30 18.02
C PHE A 430 -6.52 8.03 19.29
N HIS A 431 -6.29 6.76 19.58
CA HIS A 431 -5.58 6.32 20.78
C HIS A 431 -4.14 6.87 20.84
N ASN A 432 -3.73 7.40 22.00
CA ASN A 432 -2.43 8.04 22.24
C ASN A 432 -2.18 9.30 21.39
N PHE A 433 -3.22 10.01 20.98
CA PHE A 433 -3.07 11.28 20.25
C PHE A 433 -2.11 12.24 20.96
N GLU A 434 -2.20 12.34 22.27
CA GLU A 434 -1.39 13.24 23.10
C GLU A 434 0.13 12.99 23.03
N LYS A 435 0.55 11.81 22.53
CA LYS A 435 1.96 11.46 22.34
C LYS A 435 2.43 11.65 20.90
N SER A 436 1.54 12.10 20.01
CA SER A 436 1.86 12.26 18.59
C SER A 436 2.49 13.61 18.29
N ALA A 437 3.21 13.68 17.17
CA ALA A 437 3.71 14.94 16.61
C ALA A 437 2.58 15.89 16.13
N TYR A 438 1.36 15.42 16.07
CA TYR A 438 0.19 16.27 15.86
C TYR A 438 -0.18 17.05 17.13
N ALA A 439 -0.10 16.40 18.30
CA ALA A 439 -0.48 17.01 19.58
C ALA A 439 0.47 18.10 20.03
N ASP A 440 1.77 17.94 19.78
CA ASP A 440 2.78 18.97 20.09
C ASP A 440 2.99 19.98 18.94
N GLY A 441 2.38 19.73 17.77
CA GLY A 441 2.41 20.60 16.60
C GLY A 441 3.66 20.49 15.74
N THR A 442 4.63 19.64 16.07
CA THR A 442 5.89 19.49 15.32
C THR A 442 5.67 18.96 13.91
N TYR A 443 4.63 18.15 13.70
CA TYR A 443 4.23 17.70 12.35
C TYR A 443 4.02 18.84 11.36
N PHE A 444 3.47 19.95 11.81
CA PHE A 444 3.07 21.08 10.95
C PHE A 444 4.22 22.02 10.62
N GLU A 445 5.38 21.90 11.27
CA GLU A 445 6.46 22.89 11.12
C GLU A 445 6.93 23.03 9.68
N LYS A 446 7.08 21.93 8.95
CA LYS A 446 7.47 21.96 7.53
C LYS A 446 6.49 22.73 6.64
N TYR A 447 5.20 22.74 6.99
CA TYR A 447 4.16 23.47 6.25
C TYR A 447 4.04 24.93 6.66
N VAL A 448 4.33 25.24 7.91
CA VAL A 448 4.30 26.62 8.42
C VAL A 448 5.56 27.38 8.00
N THR A 449 6.71 26.73 7.92
CA THR A 449 7.99 27.33 7.57
C THR A 449 8.39 27.15 6.11
N GLY A 450 7.82 26.16 5.42
CA GLY A 450 8.06 25.87 4.03
C GLY A 450 7.14 26.64 3.09
N GLU A 451 7.45 26.58 1.80
CA GLU A 451 6.64 27.18 0.74
C GLU A 451 6.08 26.06 -0.16
N PHE A 452 4.77 25.78 -0.02
CA PHE A 452 4.03 24.79 -0.81
C PHE A 452 3.02 25.49 -1.73
N GLN A 453 3.54 26.24 -2.70
CA GLN A 453 2.79 26.94 -3.73
C GLN A 453 3.25 26.46 -5.12
N PRO A 454 2.37 26.47 -6.13
CA PRO A 454 2.76 26.14 -7.50
C PRO A 454 3.90 27.06 -7.98
N LYS A 455 4.93 26.50 -8.59
CA LYS A 455 6.12 27.22 -9.03
C LYS A 455 6.05 27.64 -10.49
N SER A 456 5.67 26.71 -11.38
CA SER A 456 5.59 27.01 -12.80
C SER A 456 4.27 27.72 -13.16
N GLU A 457 4.29 28.56 -14.17
CA GLU A 457 3.09 29.26 -14.67
C GLU A 457 2.02 28.27 -15.16
N LYS A 458 2.45 27.17 -15.75
CA LYS A 458 1.54 26.10 -16.17
C LYS A 458 0.80 25.49 -14.99
N VAL A 459 1.52 25.12 -13.93
CA VAL A 459 0.91 24.51 -12.74
C VAL A 459 0.06 25.53 -11.97
N LYS A 460 0.48 26.78 -11.89
CA LYS A 460 -0.34 27.86 -11.34
C LYS A 460 -1.71 27.95 -12.04
N ALA A 461 -1.71 27.91 -13.38
CA ALA A 461 -2.94 27.95 -14.17
C ALA A 461 -3.85 26.72 -13.91
N LEU A 462 -3.29 25.53 -13.69
CA LEU A 462 -4.07 24.33 -13.38
C LEU A 462 -4.77 24.40 -12.03
N PHE A 463 -4.21 25.11 -11.07
CA PHE A 463 -4.80 25.33 -9.74
C PHE A 463 -5.58 26.63 -9.62
N GLU A 464 -5.80 27.37 -10.72
CA GLU A 464 -6.59 28.60 -10.70
C GLU A 464 -8.01 28.31 -10.18
N GLY A 465 -8.44 29.06 -9.17
CA GLY A 465 -9.73 28.86 -8.50
C GLY A 465 -9.77 27.76 -7.44
N ILE A 466 -8.71 26.99 -7.28
CA ILE A 466 -8.56 26.02 -6.20
C ILE A 466 -7.82 26.67 -5.03
N PHE A 467 -8.40 26.58 -3.84
CA PHE A 467 -7.77 27.09 -2.62
C PHE A 467 -6.48 26.34 -2.32
N ILE A 468 -5.38 27.08 -2.20
CA ILE A 468 -4.07 26.56 -1.78
C ILE A 468 -3.72 27.20 -0.43
N PRO A 469 -3.55 26.42 0.64
CA PRO A 469 -3.28 26.96 1.96
C PRO A 469 -1.94 27.70 2.03
N THR A 470 -1.96 28.84 2.68
CA THR A 470 -0.77 29.63 3.03
C THR A 470 -0.14 29.10 4.32
N ALA A 471 1.03 29.63 4.68
CA ALA A 471 1.65 29.34 6.00
C ALA A 471 0.72 29.71 7.18
N GLU A 472 -0.08 30.77 7.03
CA GLU A 472 -1.06 31.19 8.04
C GLU A 472 -2.20 30.19 8.16
N ASP A 473 -2.71 29.67 7.06
CA ASP A 473 -3.75 28.63 7.03
C ASP A 473 -3.25 27.34 7.69
N TRP A 474 -2.02 26.93 7.39
CA TRP A 474 -1.38 25.79 8.03
C TRP A 474 -1.18 26.00 9.53
N ASN A 475 -0.80 27.22 9.95
CA ASN A 475 -0.68 27.53 11.37
C ASN A 475 -2.06 27.52 12.08
N ALA A 476 -3.10 28.02 11.44
CA ALA A 476 -4.47 27.94 11.96
C ALA A 476 -4.92 26.48 12.14
N LEU A 477 -4.64 25.61 11.15
CA LEU A 477 -4.93 24.19 11.25
C LEU A 477 -4.10 23.51 12.36
N LYS A 478 -2.81 23.84 12.49
CA LYS A 478 -1.96 23.40 13.61
C LYS A 478 -2.61 23.70 14.96
N GLN A 479 -3.03 24.94 15.19
CA GLN A 479 -3.67 25.33 16.45
C GLN A 479 -4.99 24.58 16.69
N ALA A 480 -5.80 24.38 15.66
CA ALA A 480 -7.05 23.63 15.77
C ALA A 480 -6.81 22.17 16.12
N VAL A 481 -5.81 21.51 15.49
CA VAL A 481 -5.46 20.12 15.76
C VAL A 481 -4.85 19.96 17.17
N MET A 482 -3.98 20.85 17.59
CA MET A 482 -3.42 20.84 18.94
C MET A 482 -4.51 20.99 20.01
N LYS A 483 -5.58 21.74 19.71
CA LYS A 483 -6.68 21.97 20.64
C LYS A 483 -7.68 20.82 20.69
N ASP A 484 -8.17 20.39 19.54
CA ASP A 484 -9.32 19.48 19.40
C ASP A 484 -8.94 18.07 18.92
N GLY A 485 -7.69 17.87 18.48
CA GLY A 485 -7.14 16.58 18.06
C GLY A 485 -7.52 16.16 16.64
N LEU A 486 -7.22 14.91 16.33
CA LEU A 486 -7.58 14.20 15.10
C LEU A 486 -8.33 12.92 15.43
N TYR A 487 -9.35 12.60 14.63
CA TYR A 487 -10.10 11.35 14.78
C TYR A 487 -9.32 10.15 14.23
N HIS A 488 -8.64 10.32 13.09
CA HIS A 488 -7.91 9.27 12.39
C HIS A 488 -6.42 9.31 12.74
N GLN A 489 -5.85 8.16 13.08
CA GLN A 489 -4.41 8.03 13.31
C GLN A 489 -3.62 8.19 11.99
N ASN A 490 -4.10 7.55 10.90
CA ASN A 490 -3.53 7.65 9.56
C ASN A 490 -4.63 8.01 8.55
N ARG A 491 -4.27 8.69 7.45
CA ARG A 491 -5.26 9.28 6.53
C ARG A 491 -5.00 9.04 5.05
N LEU A 492 -3.76 8.96 4.61
CA LEU A 492 -3.39 8.84 3.20
C LEU A 492 -2.57 7.57 2.93
N ALA A 493 -2.91 6.88 1.86
CA ALA A 493 -2.15 5.75 1.31
C ALA A 493 -2.47 5.61 -0.18
N VAL A 494 -1.50 5.29 -1.01
CA VAL A 494 -1.68 5.19 -2.46
C VAL A 494 -1.63 3.73 -2.91
N ALA A 495 -2.79 3.17 -3.17
CA ALA A 495 -3.00 1.80 -3.63
C ALA A 495 -2.74 1.63 -5.14
N PRO A 496 -2.58 0.38 -5.65
CA PRO A 496 -2.30 0.15 -7.07
C PRO A 496 -3.51 0.35 -8.01
N ASN A 497 -4.75 0.30 -7.52
CA ASN A 497 -6.01 0.61 -8.23
C ASN A 497 -6.27 -0.22 -9.51
N GLY A 498 -5.99 -1.50 -9.49
CA GLY A 498 -6.03 -2.35 -10.71
C GLY A 498 -7.36 -2.31 -11.48
N SER A 499 -8.48 -2.71 -10.87
CA SER A 499 -9.77 -2.81 -11.58
C SER A 499 -10.60 -1.53 -11.53
N ILE A 500 -10.53 -0.78 -10.44
CA ILE A 500 -11.33 0.45 -10.29
C ILE A 500 -10.89 1.58 -11.23
N SER A 501 -9.64 1.58 -11.68
CA SER A 501 -9.16 2.54 -12.66
C SER A 501 -9.85 2.38 -14.02
N TYR A 502 -10.17 1.15 -14.44
CA TYR A 502 -10.91 0.90 -15.68
C TYR A 502 -12.33 1.45 -15.63
N ILE A 503 -13.04 1.26 -14.51
CA ILE A 503 -14.40 1.81 -14.33
C ILE A 503 -14.40 3.34 -14.43
N ASN A 504 -13.33 3.95 -13.95
CA ASN A 504 -13.14 5.40 -13.94
C ASN A 504 -12.49 5.97 -15.20
N ASP A 505 -12.20 5.13 -16.20
CA ASP A 505 -11.51 5.52 -17.44
C ASP A 505 -10.28 6.40 -17.17
N THR A 506 -9.39 5.89 -16.34
CA THR A 506 -8.17 6.61 -15.95
C THR A 506 -7.01 5.64 -15.75
N SER A 507 -5.78 6.13 -15.75
CA SER A 507 -4.60 5.32 -15.45
C SER A 507 -4.59 4.86 -13.98
N ALA A 508 -4.05 3.68 -13.73
CA ALA A 508 -3.98 3.12 -12.39
C ALA A 508 -2.98 3.88 -11.52
N SER A 509 -3.30 4.13 -10.25
CA SER A 509 -2.42 4.74 -9.28
C SER A 509 -1.78 6.05 -9.79
N ILE A 510 -0.54 6.30 -9.42
CA ILE A 510 0.23 7.47 -9.88
C ILE A 510 1.44 7.07 -10.75
N HIS A 511 1.58 5.80 -11.11
CA HIS A 511 2.62 5.34 -12.03
C HIS A 511 2.26 5.60 -13.50
N PRO A 512 3.25 5.60 -14.41
CA PRO A 512 2.99 5.71 -15.86
C PRO A 512 2.22 4.49 -16.38
N ILE A 513 1.51 4.67 -17.50
CA ILE A 513 0.92 3.55 -18.23
C ILE A 513 2.01 2.61 -18.75
N THR A 514 1.68 1.33 -18.93
CA THR A 514 2.60 0.33 -19.49
C THR A 514 2.50 0.23 -21.01
N ARG A 515 1.31 0.49 -21.57
CA ARG A 515 1.04 0.48 -23.00
C ARG A 515 0.00 1.54 -23.36
N MET A 516 0.16 2.20 -24.51
CA MET A 516 -0.86 3.13 -25.03
C MET A 516 -2.18 2.45 -25.41
N ILE A 517 -2.11 1.21 -25.87
CA ILE A 517 -3.27 0.36 -26.15
C ILE A 517 -3.02 -0.97 -25.45
N GLU A 518 -3.82 -1.26 -24.43
CA GLU A 518 -3.80 -2.56 -23.77
C GLU A 518 -4.61 -3.57 -24.55
N GLU A 519 -4.06 -4.76 -24.74
CA GLU A 519 -4.78 -5.93 -25.24
C GLU A 519 -5.07 -6.86 -24.05
N ARG A 520 -6.34 -7.19 -23.85
CA ARG A 520 -6.77 -8.11 -22.81
C ARG A 520 -7.56 -9.26 -23.39
N GLN A 521 -7.22 -10.47 -22.96
CA GLN A 521 -7.97 -11.68 -23.30
C GLN A 521 -9.00 -11.95 -22.21
N GLU A 522 -10.27 -11.76 -22.52
CA GLU A 522 -11.37 -12.02 -21.60
C GLU A 522 -12.11 -13.31 -21.98
N LYS A 523 -12.32 -14.20 -20.99
CA LYS A 523 -12.83 -15.58 -21.23
C LYS A 523 -14.15 -15.66 -22.00
N LYS A 524 -15.04 -14.66 -21.84
CA LYS A 524 -16.40 -14.68 -22.42
C LYS A 524 -16.54 -13.96 -23.75
N ILE A 525 -15.69 -12.98 -24.04
CA ILE A 525 -15.86 -12.06 -25.17
C ILE A 525 -14.63 -11.96 -26.08
N GLY A 526 -13.54 -12.67 -25.77
CA GLY A 526 -12.33 -12.68 -26.59
C GLY A 526 -11.39 -11.50 -26.28
N LYS A 527 -10.71 -10.98 -27.32
CA LYS A 527 -9.76 -9.87 -27.18
C LYS A 527 -10.48 -8.53 -27.07
N ILE A 528 -10.07 -7.74 -26.08
CA ILE A 528 -10.50 -6.36 -25.89
C ILE A 528 -9.28 -5.46 -26.03
N TYR A 529 -9.43 -4.40 -26.81
CA TYR A 529 -8.43 -3.33 -26.92
C TYR A 529 -8.89 -2.14 -26.07
N TYR A 530 -8.02 -1.69 -25.18
CA TYR A 530 -8.28 -0.54 -24.31
C TYR A 530 -7.22 0.53 -24.55
N PRO A 531 -7.55 1.59 -25.32
CA PRO A 531 -6.66 2.74 -25.47
C PRO A 531 -6.50 3.49 -24.15
N ALA A 532 -5.34 4.10 -23.94
CA ALA A 532 -5.15 5.01 -22.82
C ALA A 532 -6.24 6.10 -22.82
N PRO A 533 -6.78 6.46 -21.66
CA PRO A 533 -7.85 7.45 -21.58
C PRO A 533 -7.42 8.80 -22.20
N TYR A 534 -8.32 9.47 -22.89
CA TYR A 534 -8.05 10.72 -23.64
C TYR A 534 -6.96 10.61 -24.72
N LEU A 535 -6.68 9.42 -25.22
CA LEU A 535 -5.69 9.22 -26.27
C LEU A 535 -6.11 9.98 -27.55
N SER A 536 -5.25 10.89 -28.01
CA SER A 536 -5.42 11.72 -29.21
C SER A 536 -4.06 12.09 -29.78
N ASN A 537 -4.02 12.69 -30.97
CA ASN A 537 -2.78 13.18 -31.55
C ASN A 537 -2.06 14.22 -30.65
N GLU A 538 -2.81 14.93 -29.82
CA GLU A 538 -2.27 15.93 -28.90
C GLU A 538 -1.67 15.33 -27.62
N THR A 539 -2.24 14.19 -27.14
CA THR A 539 -1.83 13.56 -25.89
C THR A 539 -0.81 12.43 -26.07
N ILE A 540 -0.78 11.79 -27.26
CA ILE A 540 0.20 10.72 -27.57
C ILE A 540 1.64 11.06 -27.17
N PRO A 541 2.19 12.27 -27.45
CA PRO A 541 3.57 12.59 -27.09
C PRO A 541 3.87 12.55 -25.59
N TYR A 542 2.83 12.63 -24.76
CA TYR A 542 2.93 12.65 -23.29
C TYR A 542 2.64 11.30 -22.64
N TYR A 543 2.24 10.30 -23.44
CA TYR A 543 1.96 8.94 -22.98
C TYR A 543 3.15 7.99 -23.19
N THR A 544 4.31 8.34 -22.60
CA THR A 544 5.46 7.44 -22.61
C THR A 544 5.19 6.22 -21.74
N SER A 545 5.47 5.01 -22.26
CA SER A 545 5.35 3.76 -21.50
C SER A 545 6.30 3.77 -20.29
N ALA A 546 5.85 3.21 -19.18
CA ALA A 546 6.69 3.01 -17.99
C ALA A 546 7.97 2.21 -18.31
N TYR A 547 7.91 1.28 -19.25
CA TYR A 547 9.06 0.48 -19.69
C TYR A 547 10.06 1.24 -20.58
N ASP A 548 9.66 2.38 -21.10
CA ASP A 548 10.48 3.24 -21.96
C ASP A 548 10.93 4.53 -21.23
N MET A 549 10.96 4.49 -19.91
CA MET A 549 11.23 5.62 -19.03
C MET A 549 12.32 5.27 -18.01
N ASP A 550 13.19 6.20 -17.70
CA ASP A 550 14.12 6.06 -16.56
C ASP A 550 13.31 6.01 -15.25
N MET A 551 13.42 4.92 -14.50
CA MET A 551 12.69 4.73 -13.26
C MET A 551 13.03 5.76 -12.17
N ARG A 552 14.15 6.48 -12.28
CA ARG A 552 14.44 7.62 -11.39
C ARG A 552 13.39 8.72 -11.55
N LYS A 553 12.87 8.96 -12.76
CA LYS A 553 11.76 9.91 -13.00
C LYS A 553 10.48 9.48 -12.26
N VAL A 554 10.19 8.18 -12.28
CA VAL A 554 9.04 7.62 -11.55
C VAL A 554 9.25 7.76 -10.03
N ILE A 555 10.42 7.41 -9.54
CA ILE A 555 10.79 7.57 -8.12
C ILE A 555 10.70 9.04 -7.70
N ASP A 556 11.13 9.99 -8.51
CA ASP A 556 11.03 11.43 -8.22
C ASP A 556 9.58 11.89 -8.07
N VAL A 557 8.67 11.44 -8.94
CA VAL A 557 7.23 11.72 -8.84
C VAL A 557 6.65 11.15 -7.54
N TYR A 558 6.95 9.89 -7.24
CA TYR A 558 6.52 9.26 -6.00
C TYR A 558 7.11 9.95 -4.76
N ALA A 559 8.35 10.43 -4.82
CA ALA A 559 8.97 11.17 -3.72
C ALA A 559 8.26 12.49 -3.43
N MET A 560 7.76 13.19 -4.46
CA MET A 560 6.96 14.40 -4.28
C MET A 560 5.66 14.11 -3.52
N ALA A 561 4.97 13.02 -3.86
CA ALA A 561 3.77 12.59 -3.16
C ALA A 561 4.08 12.09 -1.73
N GLN A 562 5.16 11.32 -1.56
CA GLN A 562 5.50 10.67 -0.29
C GLN A 562 5.71 11.65 0.86
N GLN A 563 6.20 12.85 0.61
CA GLN A 563 6.38 13.85 1.66
C GLN A 563 5.07 14.31 2.31
N HIS A 564 3.92 14.05 1.66
CA HIS A 564 2.58 14.40 2.14
C HIS A 564 1.74 13.19 2.52
N VAL A 565 2.11 11.99 2.05
CA VAL A 565 1.42 10.73 2.35
C VAL A 565 2.01 10.13 3.61
N ASP A 566 1.22 10.07 4.67
CA ASP A 566 1.66 9.60 5.98
C ASP A 566 1.95 8.10 6.02
N GLN A 567 1.26 7.30 5.22
CA GLN A 567 1.56 5.88 5.04
C GLN A 567 2.49 5.66 3.82
N GLY A 568 2.34 4.54 3.14
CA GLY A 568 3.14 4.18 1.97
C GLY A 568 2.40 4.36 0.64
N MET A 569 3.08 3.97 -0.41
CA MET A 569 2.59 3.98 -1.78
C MET A 569 3.08 2.74 -2.51
N SER A 570 2.22 2.14 -3.33
CA SER A 570 2.55 0.94 -4.11
C SER A 570 3.41 1.29 -5.33
N LEU A 571 4.69 1.61 -5.10
CA LEU A 571 5.64 1.95 -6.15
C LEU A 571 6.11 0.69 -6.88
N THR A 572 5.77 0.53 -8.15
CA THR A 572 6.27 -0.51 -9.04
C THR A 572 7.44 0.01 -9.88
N LEU A 573 8.52 -0.76 -9.96
CA LEU A 573 9.62 -0.51 -10.90
C LEU A 573 9.38 -1.31 -12.18
N PHE A 574 9.30 -0.62 -13.30
CA PHE A 574 9.07 -1.21 -14.62
C PHE A 574 10.40 -1.26 -15.38
N MET A 575 10.90 -2.47 -15.62
CA MET A 575 12.20 -2.69 -16.24
C MET A 575 12.05 -3.45 -17.56
N ARG A 576 12.97 -3.25 -18.49
CA ARG A 576 13.16 -4.11 -19.66
C ARG A 576 14.36 -5.01 -19.45
N SER A 577 14.32 -6.25 -19.95
CA SER A 577 15.49 -7.13 -20.01
C SER A 577 16.58 -6.52 -20.91
N GLU A 578 16.16 -5.89 -22.02
CA GLU A 578 16.98 -5.05 -22.86
C GLU A 578 16.45 -3.61 -22.85
N ILE A 579 17.26 -2.68 -22.34
CA ILE A 579 16.91 -1.28 -22.21
C ILE A 579 17.42 -0.54 -23.45
N PRO A 580 16.55 0.10 -24.25
CA PRO A 580 16.97 0.88 -25.40
C PRO A 580 17.99 1.96 -25.03
N GLU A 581 18.91 2.24 -25.97
CA GLU A 581 19.93 3.29 -25.79
C GLU A 581 19.25 4.66 -25.54
N GLY A 582 19.79 5.43 -24.58
CA GLY A 582 19.32 6.77 -24.28
C GLY A 582 18.21 6.85 -23.22
N ILE A 583 17.57 5.73 -22.80
CA ILE A 583 16.57 5.75 -21.72
C ILE A 583 17.25 6.01 -20.36
N TYR A 584 18.33 5.31 -20.07
CA TYR A 584 19.11 5.48 -18.84
C TYR A 584 20.46 6.11 -19.14
N GLU A 585 20.59 7.42 -18.97
CA GLU A 585 21.83 8.17 -19.22
C GLU A 585 23.02 7.72 -18.35
N TRP A 586 22.72 7.17 -17.17
CA TRP A 586 23.74 6.66 -16.23
C TRP A 586 24.24 5.25 -16.55
N LYS A 587 23.74 4.63 -17.61
CA LYS A 587 23.99 3.24 -17.97
C LYS A 587 24.74 3.15 -19.31
N THR A 588 25.75 2.29 -19.35
CA THR A 588 26.59 2.07 -20.54
C THR A 588 26.27 0.80 -21.32
N THR A 589 25.37 -0.03 -20.80
CA THR A 589 24.98 -1.31 -21.41
C THR A 589 23.47 -1.37 -21.58
N THR A 590 23.01 -2.04 -22.62
CA THR A 590 21.58 -2.22 -22.91
C THR A 590 20.95 -3.32 -22.05
N LYS A 591 21.70 -4.32 -21.57
CA LYS A 591 21.15 -5.39 -20.75
C LYS A 591 20.90 -4.95 -19.31
N GLN A 592 19.74 -5.31 -18.79
CA GLN A 592 19.43 -5.15 -17.37
C GLN A 592 20.36 -6.03 -16.51
N THR A 593 20.83 -5.46 -15.42
CA THR A 593 21.68 -6.14 -14.44
C THR A 593 21.15 -5.98 -13.03
N THR A 594 21.61 -6.83 -12.12
CA THR A 594 21.29 -6.69 -10.67
C THR A 594 21.76 -5.35 -10.12
N ARG A 595 22.87 -4.81 -10.66
CA ARG A 595 23.39 -3.49 -10.29
C ARG A 595 22.39 -2.38 -10.57
N ASP A 596 21.63 -2.46 -11.66
CA ASP A 596 20.64 -1.44 -12.02
C ASP A 596 19.54 -1.37 -10.97
N LEU A 597 19.03 -2.53 -10.51
CA LEU A 597 18.05 -2.60 -9.42
C LEU A 597 18.63 -2.14 -8.08
N ASN A 598 19.89 -2.46 -7.78
CA ASN A 598 20.57 -1.93 -6.60
C ASN A 598 20.64 -0.40 -6.63
N ILE A 599 21.03 0.20 -7.75
CA ILE A 599 21.08 1.65 -7.93
C ILE A 599 19.71 2.28 -7.72
N LEU A 600 18.67 1.74 -8.34
CA LEU A 600 17.30 2.26 -8.21
C LEU A 600 16.77 2.14 -6.78
N ARG A 601 17.08 1.04 -6.09
CA ARG A 601 16.68 0.85 -4.67
C ARG A 601 17.38 1.86 -3.77
N HIS A 602 18.69 2.09 -3.95
CA HIS A 602 19.42 3.12 -3.23
C HIS A 602 18.92 4.53 -3.56
N TYR A 603 18.60 4.79 -4.82
CA TYR A 603 18.01 6.07 -5.24
C TYR A 603 16.68 6.33 -4.55
N ALA A 604 15.77 5.34 -4.55
CA ALA A 604 14.49 5.43 -3.85
C ALA A 604 14.67 5.67 -2.34
N PHE A 605 15.60 4.95 -1.71
CA PHE A 605 15.95 5.15 -0.31
C PHE A 605 16.41 6.59 -0.02
N HIS A 606 17.31 7.14 -0.83
CA HIS A 606 17.80 8.52 -0.66
C HIS A 606 16.73 9.58 -0.93
N LYS A 607 15.73 9.27 -1.74
CA LYS A 607 14.58 10.14 -2.02
C LYS A 607 13.47 10.07 -0.93
N GLY A 608 13.65 9.28 0.09
CA GLY A 608 12.67 9.15 1.19
C GLY A 608 11.48 8.26 0.88
N ILE A 609 11.58 7.38 -0.11
CA ILE A 609 10.55 6.38 -0.43
C ILE A 609 10.47 5.35 0.71
N LYS A 610 9.27 5.15 1.24
CA LYS A 610 9.02 4.21 2.35
C LYS A 610 8.89 2.78 1.89
N SER A 611 8.38 2.54 0.66
CA SER A 611 8.14 1.19 0.15
C SER A 611 8.30 1.07 -1.36
N ILE A 612 8.78 -0.10 -1.80
CA ILE A 612 8.81 -0.52 -3.21
C ILE A 612 7.99 -1.80 -3.30
N TYR A 613 7.04 -1.82 -4.24
CA TYR A 613 6.13 -2.92 -4.49
C TYR A 613 6.77 -3.95 -5.45
N TYR A 614 6.25 -4.13 -6.65
CA TYR A 614 6.81 -5.05 -7.63
C TYR A 614 8.02 -4.48 -8.37
N VAL A 615 8.89 -5.39 -8.83
CA VAL A 615 9.73 -5.17 -10.01
C VAL A 615 9.12 -5.96 -11.15
N ARG A 616 8.67 -5.29 -12.21
CA ARG A 616 8.13 -5.92 -13.41
C ARG A 616 9.13 -5.82 -14.54
N THR A 617 9.53 -6.97 -15.09
CA THR A 617 10.49 -7.03 -16.20
C THR A 617 9.76 -7.45 -17.47
N PHE A 618 9.86 -6.62 -18.50
CA PHE A 618 9.35 -6.90 -19.85
C PHE A 618 10.46 -7.52 -20.70
N THR A 619 10.14 -8.58 -21.46
CA THR A 619 11.02 -9.21 -22.44
C THR A 619 10.34 -9.16 -23.80
N ASP A 620 11.09 -8.81 -24.86
CA ASP A 620 10.51 -8.68 -26.21
C ASP A 620 10.00 -10.02 -26.77
N ASP A 621 10.48 -11.16 -26.26
CA ASP A 621 10.14 -12.52 -26.71
C ASP A 621 9.09 -13.24 -25.85
N ALA A 622 8.61 -12.64 -24.76
CA ALA A 622 7.67 -13.27 -23.85
C ALA A 622 6.58 -12.30 -23.38
N GLU A 623 5.41 -12.83 -23.06
CA GLU A 623 4.43 -12.13 -22.25
C GLU A 623 5.09 -11.66 -20.93
N GLU A 624 4.69 -10.51 -20.47
CA GLU A 624 5.20 -9.80 -19.28
C GLU A 624 5.54 -10.76 -18.12
N ILE A 625 6.84 -10.99 -17.85
CA ILE A 625 7.30 -11.82 -16.73
C ILE A 625 6.95 -11.09 -15.43
N GLY A 626 6.22 -11.74 -14.55
CA GLY A 626 5.71 -11.14 -13.31
C GLY A 626 4.27 -10.65 -13.43
N SER A 627 3.58 -10.98 -14.54
CA SER A 627 2.14 -10.73 -14.72
C SER A 627 1.23 -11.54 -13.79
N ASN A 628 1.78 -12.34 -12.88
CA ASN A 628 1.04 -12.79 -11.69
C ASN A 628 0.72 -11.55 -10.84
N GLN A 629 -0.16 -10.71 -11.38
CA GLN A 629 -0.84 -9.69 -10.62
C GLN A 629 -1.37 -10.39 -9.37
N CYS A 630 -1.07 -9.86 -8.22
CA CYS A 630 -1.77 -10.27 -7.01
C CYS A 630 -3.27 -10.23 -7.36
N GLU A 631 -3.88 -11.40 -7.56
CA GLU A 631 -5.29 -11.49 -7.99
C GLU A 631 -6.19 -10.73 -7.00
N SER A 632 -5.75 -10.54 -5.76
CA SER A 632 -6.45 -9.74 -4.77
C SER A 632 -6.41 -8.23 -5.05
N CYS A 633 -5.43 -7.73 -5.84
CA CYS A 633 -5.32 -6.31 -6.20
C CYS A 633 -5.95 -5.99 -7.58
N VAL A 634 -6.25 -6.99 -8.38
CA VAL A 634 -6.75 -6.85 -9.76
C VAL A 634 -8.28 -6.84 -9.85
N ILE A 635 -8.97 -7.16 -8.80
CA ILE A 635 -10.44 -7.14 -8.82
C ILE A 635 -10.99 -5.96 -8.06
#